data_268b8f2688facf7d53899a85a415d56e
#
_entry.id   268b8f2688facf7d53899a85a415d56e
#
_cell.length_a   1.000
_cell.length_b   1.000
_cell.length_c   1.000
_cell.angle_alpha   90.00
_cell.angle_beta   90.00
_cell.angle_gamma   90.00
#
_symmetry.space_group_name_H-M   'P 1'
#
loop_
_entity.id
_entity.type
_entity.pdbx_description
1 polymer ?
#
loop_
_entity_poly.entity_id
_entity_poly.type
_entity_poly.pdbx_seq_one_letter_code
_entity_poly.pdbx_strand_id
1 'polypeptide(L)'
;MMKKIIFSIGIITLISKLTGFLRDLALSYYFGASEITDAYLIATSIPGTIFNLVGMGLISAYIPICSHLREKKGDKASFFFTSKLLNFLFIICTVIFFLVFFFTEQIIHIFASGFQGEVLKLTIIYTKVAIFIIYFNIMISIFSGLLQIYNKFFLVAALGIPSNIIYILGSYIAYKYNNIYLPITAVIVSIFGVIFLLQPLKKIKYKYSLKFDSKDKLLKRMMYLSIPGMIGGSLEQINYLVDRTIASRVVIGGISILNYASRLNLAVVGLLISPVITVLFPKLASCIALKKNNELKEYIETSIGYILMVSLPITFMALIFSKEIVTIVFGRGEFKDIDLTARALSFYTIAFLPIAVRELIVRVFYSFKDTVTPVINSGFGIIVNIILNLLLSKYIGLSGIALATSLSLIITSFTLIITLEKKYKSFSFKEVSIIFIKVFISTLIMTIVILYLKKYIRTLSFLSILMLSIIGLIIYSITLFFMKIKFLDDFILNKIKSMKGTK
;
A
#
# COMPACT_ATOMS: atom_id res chain seq x y z
N MET A 1 5.66 25.31 -15.23
CA MET A 1 6.80 24.52 -14.69
C MET A 1 6.33 23.47 -13.68
N MET A 2 5.56 23.81 -12.66
CA MET A 2 5.07 22.89 -11.61
C MET A 2 4.31 21.67 -12.14
N LYS A 3 3.38 21.85 -13.12
CA LYS A 3 2.63 20.73 -13.73
C LYS A 3 3.53 19.67 -14.38
N LYS A 4 4.61 20.09 -15.08
CA LYS A 4 5.58 19.16 -15.68
C LYS A 4 6.36 18.36 -14.62
N ILE A 5 6.74 18.99 -13.52
CA ILE A 5 7.44 18.31 -12.40
C ILE A 5 6.55 17.27 -11.74
N ILE A 6 5.29 17.62 -11.43
CA ILE A 6 4.31 16.70 -10.85
C ILE A 6 4.09 15.50 -11.78
N PHE A 7 3.91 15.74 -13.08
CA PHE A 7 3.72 14.69 -14.08
C PHE A 7 4.94 13.75 -14.16
N SER A 8 6.16 14.32 -14.18
CA SER A 8 7.39 13.51 -14.21
C SER A 8 7.58 12.67 -12.93
N ILE A 9 7.25 13.21 -11.76
CA ILE A 9 7.29 12.45 -10.49
C ILE A 9 6.25 11.31 -10.54
N GLY A 10 5.06 11.57 -11.08
CA GLY A 10 4.02 10.56 -11.25
C GLY A 10 4.47 9.37 -12.12
N ILE A 11 5.08 9.66 -13.28
CA ILE A 11 5.61 8.63 -14.19
C ILE A 11 6.70 7.81 -13.50
N ILE A 12 7.67 8.45 -12.85
CA ILE A 12 8.75 7.75 -12.17
C ILE A 12 8.23 6.89 -11.01
N THR A 13 7.27 7.39 -10.26
CA THR A 13 6.62 6.60 -9.20
C THR A 13 5.91 5.38 -9.78
N LEU A 14 5.24 5.53 -10.93
CA LEU A 14 4.62 4.41 -11.64
C LEU A 14 5.65 3.37 -12.10
N ILE A 15 6.75 3.81 -12.73
CA ILE A 15 7.85 2.92 -13.16
C ILE A 15 8.46 2.21 -11.94
N SER A 16 8.67 2.93 -10.84
CA SER A 16 9.18 2.36 -9.58
C SER A 16 8.24 1.28 -9.01
N LYS A 17 6.91 1.49 -9.06
CA LYS A 17 5.93 0.48 -8.65
C LYS A 17 5.94 -0.74 -9.57
N LEU A 18 6.05 -0.53 -10.89
CA LEU A 18 6.14 -1.63 -11.86
C LEU A 18 7.41 -2.46 -11.65
N THR A 19 8.57 -1.82 -11.47
CA THR A 19 9.82 -2.54 -11.16
C THR A 19 9.74 -3.27 -9.82
N GLY A 20 9.03 -2.71 -8.82
CA GLY A 20 8.75 -3.39 -7.56
C GLY A 20 7.89 -4.65 -7.73
N PHE A 21 6.91 -4.59 -8.63
CA PHE A 21 6.11 -5.76 -8.99
C PHE A 21 6.97 -6.83 -9.71
N LEU A 22 7.85 -6.42 -10.65
CA LEU A 22 8.79 -7.33 -11.31
C LEU A 22 9.76 -8.00 -10.32
N ARG A 23 10.18 -7.30 -9.27
CA ARG A 23 10.95 -7.89 -8.17
C ARG A 23 10.19 -9.02 -7.47
N ASP A 24 8.91 -8.78 -7.13
CA ASP A 24 8.08 -9.78 -6.46
C ASP A 24 7.81 -10.99 -7.38
N LEU A 25 7.70 -10.76 -8.72
CA LEU A 25 7.66 -11.81 -9.73
C LEU A 25 8.95 -12.62 -9.77
N ALA A 26 10.12 -11.98 -9.73
CA ALA A 26 11.40 -12.67 -9.71
C ALA A 26 11.56 -13.55 -8.47
N LEU A 27 11.14 -13.05 -7.29
CA LEU A 27 11.15 -13.83 -6.05
C LEU A 27 10.24 -15.06 -6.17
N SER A 28 9.04 -14.89 -6.71
CA SER A 28 8.09 -15.97 -6.96
C SER A 28 8.63 -16.99 -7.98
N TYR A 29 9.26 -16.52 -9.05
CA TYR A 29 9.81 -17.37 -10.11
C TYR A 29 10.94 -18.28 -9.61
N TYR A 30 11.86 -17.75 -8.78
CA TYR A 30 13.03 -18.49 -8.31
C TYR A 30 12.76 -19.30 -7.05
N PHE A 31 11.85 -18.89 -6.17
CA PHE A 31 11.69 -19.51 -4.85
C PHE A 31 10.25 -19.96 -4.56
N GLY A 32 9.29 -19.60 -5.41
CA GLY A 32 7.89 -19.98 -5.23
C GLY A 32 7.28 -19.50 -3.90
N ALA A 33 6.26 -20.21 -3.43
CA ALA A 33 5.70 -20.10 -2.09
C ALA A 33 6.32 -21.19 -1.20
N SER A 34 7.45 -20.90 -0.60
CA SER A 34 8.30 -21.87 0.11
C SER A 34 8.74 -21.37 1.48
N GLU A 35 9.34 -22.27 2.25
CA GLU A 35 10.00 -21.94 3.52
C GLU A 35 11.05 -20.83 3.36
N ILE A 36 11.80 -20.85 2.25
CA ILE A 36 12.82 -19.85 1.94
C ILE A 36 12.18 -18.47 1.77
N THR A 37 11.09 -18.41 1.01
CA THR A 37 10.37 -17.15 0.78
C THR A 37 9.71 -16.64 2.05
N ASP A 38 9.07 -17.51 2.82
CA ASP A 38 8.45 -17.15 4.10
C ASP A 38 9.49 -16.64 5.10
N ALA A 39 10.61 -17.36 5.24
CA ALA A 39 11.74 -16.95 6.10
C ALA A 39 12.28 -15.56 5.68
N TYR A 40 12.48 -15.35 4.36
CA TYR A 40 12.95 -14.07 3.83
C TYR A 40 11.96 -12.93 4.08
N LEU A 41 10.67 -13.15 3.85
CA LEU A 41 9.62 -12.15 4.06
C LEU A 41 9.50 -11.77 5.55
N ILE A 42 9.61 -12.73 6.48
CA ILE A 42 9.61 -12.44 7.90
C ILE A 42 10.89 -11.72 8.31
N ALA A 43 12.05 -12.23 7.94
CA ALA A 43 13.34 -11.64 8.30
C ALA A 43 13.47 -10.18 7.87
N THR A 44 13.02 -9.84 6.65
CA THR A 44 13.06 -8.47 6.15
C THR A 44 11.94 -7.59 6.69
N SER A 45 10.83 -8.19 7.12
CA SER A 45 9.72 -7.44 7.71
C SER A 45 10.01 -6.97 9.14
N ILE A 46 10.81 -7.69 9.92
CA ILE A 46 11.14 -7.30 11.29
C ILE A 46 11.78 -5.92 11.36
N PRO A 47 12.93 -5.64 10.70
CA PRO A 47 13.51 -4.30 10.72
C PRO A 47 12.60 -3.26 10.06
N GLY A 48 11.82 -3.63 9.03
CA GLY A 48 10.86 -2.76 8.37
C GLY A 48 9.71 -2.35 9.27
N THR A 49 9.11 -3.28 9.99
CA THR A 49 8.02 -3.01 10.93
C THR A 49 8.49 -2.13 12.09
N ILE A 50 9.61 -2.47 12.73
CA ILE A 50 10.18 -1.68 13.81
C ILE A 50 10.50 -0.26 13.34
N PHE A 51 11.07 -0.13 12.14
CA PHE A 51 11.33 1.17 11.54
C PHE A 51 10.03 1.95 11.29
N ASN A 52 8.99 1.34 10.74
CA ASN A 52 7.72 2.01 10.44
C ASN A 52 6.99 2.47 11.69
N LEU A 53 7.05 1.69 12.78
CA LEU A 53 6.50 2.09 14.08
C LEU A 53 7.07 3.43 14.57
N VAL A 54 8.35 3.68 14.32
CA VAL A 54 9.07 4.88 14.77
C VAL A 54 9.21 5.91 13.65
N GLY A 55 9.55 5.48 12.45
CA GLY A 55 10.01 6.34 11.35
C GLY A 55 8.93 7.18 10.71
N MET A 56 7.71 6.65 10.52
CA MET A 56 6.64 7.39 9.84
C MET A 56 6.23 8.65 10.61
N GLY A 57 6.08 8.55 11.92
CA GLY A 57 5.78 9.69 12.78
C GLY A 57 6.93 10.71 12.81
N LEU A 58 8.18 10.22 12.87
CA LEU A 58 9.36 11.08 12.88
C LEU A 58 9.50 11.91 11.61
N ILE A 59 9.30 11.34 10.43
CA ILE A 59 9.41 12.04 9.15
C ILE A 59 8.34 13.13 9.03
N SER A 60 7.12 12.84 9.45
CA SER A 60 6.01 13.80 9.41
C SER A 60 6.27 15.05 10.26
N ALA A 61 6.96 14.90 11.39
CA ALA A 61 7.38 16.01 12.25
C ALA A 61 8.71 16.65 11.80
N TYR A 62 9.63 15.87 11.23
CA TYR A 62 10.94 16.32 10.79
C TYR A 62 10.87 17.36 9.67
N ILE A 63 10.09 17.08 8.61
CA ILE A 63 10.05 17.96 7.44
C ILE A 63 9.62 19.38 7.79
N PRO A 64 8.50 19.66 8.49
CA PRO A 64 8.09 21.01 8.82
C PRO A 64 9.06 21.71 9.80
N ILE A 65 9.58 20.97 10.80
CA ILE A 65 10.53 21.56 11.76
C ILE A 65 11.85 21.94 11.07
N CYS A 66 12.38 21.06 10.24
CA CYS A 66 13.64 21.29 9.54
C CYS A 66 13.50 22.39 8.47
N SER A 67 12.36 22.47 7.76
CA SER A 67 12.05 23.56 6.83
C SER A 67 12.01 24.91 7.53
N HIS A 68 11.28 25.00 8.64
CA HIS A 68 11.20 26.22 9.43
C HIS A 68 12.57 26.67 10.00
N LEU A 69 13.38 25.69 10.45
CA LEU A 69 14.73 25.96 10.92
C LEU A 69 15.62 26.49 9.80
N ARG A 70 15.50 25.94 8.60
CA ARG A 70 16.20 26.39 7.41
C ARG A 70 15.83 27.82 7.05
N GLU A 71 14.54 28.15 7.04
CA GLU A 71 14.03 29.49 6.72
C GLU A 71 14.50 30.55 7.74
N LYS A 72 14.50 30.21 9.05
CA LYS A 72 14.88 31.15 10.10
C LYS A 72 16.36 31.28 10.36
N LYS A 73 17.14 30.18 10.26
CA LYS A 73 18.56 30.12 10.68
C LYS A 73 19.50 29.63 9.58
N GLY A 74 18.95 29.41 8.37
CA GLY A 74 19.72 29.00 7.20
C GLY A 74 20.09 27.52 7.15
N ASP A 75 20.73 27.14 6.04
CA ASP A 75 21.05 25.75 5.71
C ASP A 75 21.94 25.05 6.75
N LYS A 76 22.91 25.76 7.32
CA LYS A 76 23.82 25.19 8.34
C LYS A 76 23.06 24.68 9.57
N ALA A 77 22.05 25.42 10.02
CA ALA A 77 21.24 25.04 11.19
C ALA A 77 20.36 23.79 10.88
N SER A 78 19.77 23.71 9.69
CA SER A 78 18.99 22.56 9.25
C SER A 78 19.87 21.30 9.11
N PHE A 79 21.07 21.44 8.56
CA PHE A 79 22.02 20.32 8.44
C PHE A 79 22.52 19.82 9.79
N PHE A 80 22.77 20.74 10.70
CA PHE A 80 23.17 20.39 12.07
C PHE A 80 22.05 19.64 12.81
N PHE A 81 20.82 20.12 12.69
CA PHE A 81 19.65 19.45 13.27
C PHE A 81 19.44 18.05 12.68
N THR A 82 19.56 17.91 11.34
CA THR A 82 19.50 16.63 10.64
C THR A 82 20.55 15.64 11.17
N SER A 83 21.78 16.11 11.36
CA SER A 83 22.87 15.27 11.90
C SER A 83 22.60 14.85 13.35
N LYS A 84 22.12 15.77 14.20
CA LYS A 84 21.71 15.43 15.58
C LYS A 84 20.61 14.37 15.62
N LEU A 85 19.59 14.52 14.75
CA LEU A 85 18.53 13.56 14.64
C LEU A 85 19.04 12.18 14.22
N LEU A 86 19.90 12.13 13.20
CA LEU A 86 20.53 10.87 12.76
C LEU A 86 21.34 10.22 13.89
N ASN A 87 22.16 10.98 14.61
CA ASN A 87 22.94 10.45 15.72
C ASN A 87 22.05 9.87 16.83
N PHE A 88 20.95 10.56 17.16
CA PHE A 88 19.97 10.08 18.14
C PHE A 88 19.30 8.78 17.67
N LEU A 89 18.88 8.73 16.41
CA LEU A 89 18.25 7.54 15.84
C LEU A 89 19.22 6.37 15.71
N PHE A 90 20.51 6.63 15.44
CA PHE A 90 21.54 5.57 15.44
C PHE A 90 21.68 4.90 16.81
N ILE A 91 21.63 5.69 17.89
CA ILE A 91 21.66 5.10 19.25
C ILE A 91 20.44 4.20 19.47
N ILE A 92 19.24 4.66 19.13
CA ILE A 92 18.01 3.85 19.23
C ILE A 92 18.13 2.59 18.38
N CYS A 93 18.59 2.71 17.13
CA CYS A 93 18.76 1.55 16.25
C CYS A 93 19.79 0.57 16.79
N THR A 94 20.85 1.05 17.43
CA THR A 94 21.86 0.18 18.02
C THR A 94 21.25 -0.63 19.18
N VAL A 95 20.45 0.00 20.03
CA VAL A 95 19.73 -0.71 21.09
C VAL A 95 18.77 -1.76 20.49
N ILE A 96 17.99 -1.37 19.49
CA ILE A 96 17.06 -2.28 18.80
C ILE A 96 17.82 -3.41 18.10
N PHE A 97 18.94 -3.09 17.43
CA PHE A 97 19.79 -4.07 16.78
C PHE A 97 20.23 -5.16 17.76
N PHE A 98 20.78 -4.79 18.91
CA PHE A 98 21.20 -5.76 19.90
C PHE A 98 20.03 -6.55 20.51
N LEU A 99 18.89 -5.89 20.77
CA LEU A 99 17.69 -6.59 21.22
C LEU A 99 17.23 -7.65 20.20
N VAL A 100 17.13 -7.27 18.92
CA VAL A 100 16.72 -8.24 17.88
C VAL A 100 17.80 -9.31 17.68
N PHE A 101 19.06 -8.96 17.73
CA PHE A 101 20.17 -9.90 17.50
C PHE A 101 20.27 -10.97 18.59
N PHE A 102 20.10 -10.60 19.86
CA PHE A 102 20.16 -11.53 20.98
C PHE A 102 18.84 -12.29 21.21
N PHE A 103 17.70 -11.64 20.97
CA PHE A 103 16.38 -12.23 21.14
C PHE A 103 15.71 -12.59 19.82
N THR A 104 16.50 -12.97 18.80
CA THR A 104 16.01 -13.20 17.43
C THR A 104 14.87 -14.22 17.41
N GLU A 105 15.02 -15.35 18.10
CA GLU A 105 14.02 -16.43 18.12
C GLU A 105 12.71 -15.98 18.74
N GLN A 106 12.75 -15.31 19.90
CA GLN A 106 11.57 -14.79 20.59
C GLN A 106 10.82 -13.78 19.73
N ILE A 107 11.57 -12.91 19.03
CA ILE A 107 11.00 -11.93 18.14
C ILE A 107 10.36 -12.60 16.91
N ILE A 108 11.00 -13.64 16.34
CA ILE A 108 10.41 -14.40 15.23
C ILE A 108 9.10 -15.04 15.69
N HIS A 109 9.01 -15.59 16.89
CA HIS A 109 7.76 -16.15 17.40
C HIS A 109 6.64 -15.12 17.55
N ILE A 110 6.95 -13.84 17.75
CA ILE A 110 5.95 -12.77 17.72
C ILE A 110 5.43 -12.54 16.28
N PHE A 111 6.33 -12.61 15.29
CA PHE A 111 6.01 -12.32 13.87
C PHE A 111 5.46 -13.54 13.11
N ALA A 112 5.86 -14.74 13.50
CA ALA A 112 5.51 -16.00 12.84
C ALA A 112 5.58 -17.15 13.85
N SER A 113 4.63 -17.19 14.79
CA SER A 113 4.60 -18.17 15.88
C SER A 113 4.42 -19.64 15.43
N GLY A 114 4.06 -19.87 14.17
CA GLY A 114 3.96 -21.20 13.58
C GLY A 114 5.30 -21.73 13.04
N PHE A 115 6.36 -20.93 13.00
CA PHE A 115 7.64 -21.38 12.50
C PHE A 115 8.36 -22.30 13.51
N GLN A 116 8.75 -23.48 13.03
CA GLN A 116 9.46 -24.50 13.80
C GLN A 116 10.51 -25.20 12.92
N GLY A 117 11.42 -25.98 13.52
CA GLY A 117 12.38 -26.79 12.78
C GLY A 117 13.29 -25.99 11.84
N GLU A 118 13.41 -26.42 10.60
CA GLU A 118 14.32 -25.82 9.61
C GLU A 118 13.90 -24.39 9.21
N VAL A 119 12.61 -24.11 9.07
CA VAL A 119 12.09 -22.77 8.73
C VAL A 119 12.46 -21.75 9.80
N LEU A 120 12.38 -22.12 11.07
CA LEU A 120 12.77 -21.25 12.18
C LEU A 120 14.28 -20.97 12.16
N LYS A 121 15.11 -22.01 12.01
CA LYS A 121 16.57 -21.86 11.89
C LYS A 121 16.97 -20.95 10.76
N LEU A 122 16.35 -21.13 9.58
CA LEU A 122 16.60 -20.32 8.41
C LEU A 122 16.20 -18.87 8.66
N THR A 123 15.04 -18.65 9.28
CA THR A 123 14.54 -17.30 9.61
C THR A 123 15.44 -16.61 10.62
N ILE A 124 16.00 -17.32 11.60
CA ILE A 124 16.98 -16.77 12.56
C ILE A 124 18.22 -16.26 11.82
N ILE A 125 18.80 -17.08 10.95
CA ILE A 125 19.98 -16.71 10.16
C ILE A 125 19.67 -15.48 9.29
N TYR A 126 18.55 -15.50 8.59
CA TYR A 126 18.14 -14.40 7.72
C TYR A 126 17.88 -13.11 8.50
N THR A 127 17.25 -13.19 9.67
CA THR A 127 16.95 -12.04 10.51
C THR A 127 18.24 -11.40 11.06
N LYS A 128 19.22 -12.20 11.48
CA LYS A 128 20.52 -11.70 11.94
C LYS A 128 21.27 -10.94 10.84
N VAL A 129 21.09 -11.32 9.57
CA VAL A 129 21.62 -10.55 8.44
C VAL A 129 20.73 -9.34 8.13
N ALA A 130 19.42 -9.51 8.07
CA ALA A 130 18.50 -8.46 7.66
C ALA A 130 18.41 -7.30 8.67
N ILE A 131 18.71 -7.52 9.95
CA ILE A 131 18.60 -6.46 10.97
C ILE A 131 19.49 -5.25 10.67
N PHE A 132 20.60 -5.41 9.95
CA PHE A 132 21.44 -4.31 9.52
C PHE A 132 20.71 -3.27 8.64
N ILE A 133 19.62 -3.68 7.98
CA ILE A 133 18.76 -2.81 7.16
C ILE A 133 18.24 -1.60 7.96
N ILE A 134 18.04 -1.75 9.28
CA ILE A 134 17.46 -0.70 10.12
C ILE A 134 18.27 0.60 10.08
N TYR A 135 19.60 0.50 10.07
CA TYR A 135 20.49 1.67 10.00
C TYR A 135 20.35 2.41 8.68
N PHE A 136 20.32 1.66 7.59
CA PHE A 136 20.25 2.25 6.24
C PHE A 136 18.86 2.82 5.95
N ASN A 137 17.79 2.16 6.41
CA ASN A 137 16.43 2.65 6.25
C ASN A 137 16.22 4.00 6.94
N ILE A 138 16.79 4.21 8.12
CA ILE A 138 16.75 5.51 8.80
C ILE A 138 17.50 6.56 8.00
N MET A 139 18.70 6.25 7.51
CA MET A 139 19.46 7.18 6.67
C MET A 139 18.68 7.55 5.42
N ILE A 140 18.13 6.57 4.70
CA ILE A 140 17.32 6.78 3.49
C ILE A 140 16.14 7.70 3.79
N SER A 141 15.43 7.46 4.89
CA SER A 141 14.24 8.23 5.26
C SER A 141 14.56 9.69 5.59
N ILE A 142 15.56 9.91 6.43
CA ILE A 142 15.96 11.27 6.84
C ILE A 142 16.57 12.04 5.66
N PHE A 143 17.42 11.39 4.87
CA PHE A 143 18.01 12.00 3.68
C PHE A 143 16.95 12.30 2.61
N SER A 144 15.98 11.41 2.42
CA SER A 144 14.83 11.66 1.54
C SER A 144 14.03 12.86 2.02
N GLY A 145 13.73 12.96 3.32
CA GLY A 145 13.05 14.10 3.90
C GLY A 145 13.82 15.40 3.70
N LEU A 146 15.16 15.40 3.93
CA LEU A 146 16.01 16.55 3.68
C LEU A 146 15.97 16.96 2.20
N LEU A 147 16.11 16.01 1.28
CA LEU A 147 16.09 16.28 -0.16
C LEU A 147 14.73 16.81 -0.63
N GLN A 148 13.63 16.39 -0.01
CA GLN A 148 12.28 16.94 -0.27
C GLN A 148 12.21 18.43 0.13
N ILE A 149 12.77 18.83 1.27
CA ILE A 149 12.87 20.24 1.70
C ILE A 149 13.64 21.09 0.67
N TYR A 150 14.59 20.48 -0.05
CA TYR A 150 15.33 21.11 -1.15
C TYR A 150 14.70 20.88 -2.54
N ASN A 151 13.41 20.48 -2.61
CA ASN A 151 12.66 20.24 -3.86
C ASN A 151 13.27 19.17 -4.79
N LYS A 152 14.06 18.23 -4.25
CA LYS A 152 14.65 17.13 -5.02
C LYS A 152 13.77 15.87 -5.04
N PHE A 153 12.45 16.03 -5.16
CA PHE A 153 11.45 14.95 -5.13
C PHE A 153 11.70 13.86 -6.17
N PHE A 154 12.15 14.25 -7.37
CA PHE A 154 12.43 13.34 -8.48
C PHE A 154 13.43 12.24 -8.11
N LEU A 155 14.54 12.62 -7.45
CA LEU A 155 15.59 11.67 -7.06
C LEU A 155 15.12 10.70 -5.99
N VAL A 156 14.31 11.19 -5.06
CA VAL A 156 13.70 10.34 -4.02
C VAL A 156 12.74 9.32 -4.64
N ALA A 157 11.90 9.75 -5.60
CA ALA A 157 10.99 8.85 -6.30
C ALA A 157 11.71 7.83 -7.19
N ALA A 158 12.85 8.21 -7.78
CA ALA A 158 13.63 7.35 -8.66
C ALA A 158 14.40 6.24 -7.93
N LEU A 159 14.64 6.37 -6.62
CA LEU A 159 15.42 5.43 -5.81
C LEU A 159 14.92 3.98 -5.93
N GLY A 160 13.59 3.79 -6.03
CA GLY A 160 13.00 2.46 -6.11
C GLY A 160 13.41 1.67 -7.35
N ILE A 161 13.67 2.33 -8.48
CA ILE A 161 13.96 1.65 -9.75
C ILE A 161 15.26 0.85 -9.66
N PRO A 162 16.45 1.47 -9.39
CA PRO A 162 17.68 0.72 -9.28
C PRO A 162 17.69 -0.26 -8.11
N SER A 163 17.03 0.09 -7.00
CA SER A 163 16.86 -0.81 -5.85
C SER A 163 16.17 -2.13 -6.25
N ASN A 164 15.08 -2.06 -7.01
CA ASN A 164 14.36 -3.23 -7.48
C ASN A 164 15.18 -4.05 -8.48
N ILE A 165 15.97 -3.42 -9.34
CA ILE A 165 16.88 -4.11 -10.28
C ILE A 165 17.92 -4.93 -9.49
N ILE A 166 18.55 -4.34 -8.47
CA ILE A 166 19.51 -5.03 -7.61
C ILE A 166 18.85 -6.23 -6.91
N TYR A 167 17.60 -6.09 -6.45
CA TYR A 167 16.84 -7.19 -5.86
C TYR A 167 16.60 -8.34 -6.85
N ILE A 168 16.24 -8.04 -8.10
CA ILE A 168 16.01 -9.06 -9.15
C ILE A 168 17.31 -9.83 -9.42
N LEU A 169 18.43 -9.12 -9.60
CA LEU A 169 19.74 -9.74 -9.81
C LEU A 169 20.16 -10.57 -8.59
N GLY A 170 19.96 -10.04 -7.38
CA GLY A 170 20.29 -10.74 -6.15
C GLY A 170 19.42 -11.99 -5.93
N SER A 171 18.15 -11.98 -6.31
CA SER A 171 17.30 -13.17 -6.29
C SER A 171 17.81 -14.26 -7.23
N TYR A 172 18.27 -13.89 -8.42
CA TYR A 172 18.91 -14.84 -9.36
C TYR A 172 20.21 -15.43 -8.77
N ILE A 173 21.07 -14.59 -8.18
CA ILE A 173 22.32 -15.04 -7.53
C ILE A 173 22.00 -15.98 -6.36
N ALA A 174 21.01 -15.64 -5.55
CA ALA A 174 20.57 -16.46 -4.43
C ALA A 174 20.05 -17.83 -4.88
N TYR A 175 19.28 -17.87 -5.95
CA TYR A 175 18.79 -19.13 -6.55
C TYR A 175 19.93 -20.02 -7.08
N LYS A 176 20.89 -19.40 -7.77
CA LYS A 176 21.98 -20.14 -8.44
C LYS A 176 23.04 -20.68 -7.46
N TYR A 177 23.32 -19.96 -6.38
CA TYR A 177 24.44 -20.28 -5.48
C TYR A 177 23.98 -20.70 -4.08
N ASN A 178 23.35 -19.80 -3.33
CA ASN A 178 22.90 -20.07 -1.96
C ASN A 178 21.81 -19.06 -1.54
N ASN A 179 20.75 -19.54 -0.93
CA ASN A 179 19.60 -18.73 -0.49
C ASN A 179 19.95 -17.65 0.54
N ILE A 180 21.09 -17.74 1.25
CA ILE A 180 21.58 -16.70 2.16
C ILE A 180 21.86 -15.36 1.44
N TYR A 181 22.06 -15.37 0.13
CA TYR A 181 22.22 -14.15 -0.64
C TYR A 181 20.94 -13.32 -0.74
N LEU A 182 19.74 -13.87 -0.41
CA LEU A 182 18.50 -13.09 -0.35
C LEU A 182 18.55 -11.98 0.72
N PRO A 183 18.76 -12.28 2.01
CA PRO A 183 18.86 -11.24 3.03
C PRO A 183 20.11 -10.38 2.85
N ILE A 184 21.22 -10.91 2.34
CA ILE A 184 22.41 -10.12 1.99
C ILE A 184 22.07 -9.08 0.92
N THR A 185 21.34 -9.48 -0.13
CA THR A 185 20.88 -8.56 -1.16
C THR A 185 20.01 -7.45 -0.59
N ALA A 186 19.12 -7.76 0.36
CA ALA A 186 18.31 -6.74 1.01
C ALA A 186 19.15 -5.69 1.74
N VAL A 187 20.24 -6.10 2.38
CA VAL A 187 21.22 -5.19 3.01
C VAL A 187 21.95 -4.36 1.94
N ILE A 188 22.45 -5.02 0.87
CA ILE A 188 23.14 -4.34 -0.23
C ILE A 188 22.25 -3.29 -0.87
N VAL A 189 20.98 -3.57 -1.12
CA VAL A 189 20.01 -2.61 -1.66
C VAL A 189 19.83 -1.42 -0.72
N SER A 190 19.79 -1.64 0.58
CA SER A 190 19.67 -0.55 1.56
C SER A 190 20.95 0.31 1.61
N ILE A 191 22.13 -0.30 1.53
CA ILE A 191 23.41 0.40 1.39
C ILE A 191 23.43 1.24 0.10
N PHE A 192 23.06 0.63 -1.02
CA PHE A 192 22.96 1.31 -2.31
C PHE A 192 22.01 2.51 -2.23
N GLY A 193 20.87 2.36 -1.56
CA GLY A 193 19.92 3.44 -1.34
C GLY A 193 20.54 4.67 -0.66
N VAL A 194 21.37 4.45 0.35
CA VAL A 194 22.12 5.52 1.01
C VAL A 194 23.12 6.14 0.03
N ILE A 195 23.94 5.33 -0.63
CA ILE A 195 24.95 5.80 -1.60
C ILE A 195 24.32 6.65 -2.70
N PHE A 196 23.18 6.22 -3.23
CA PHE A 196 22.42 6.94 -4.26
C PHE A 196 22.00 8.34 -3.79
N LEU A 197 21.59 8.48 -2.53
CA LEU A 197 21.19 9.75 -1.95
C LEU A 197 22.38 10.65 -1.54
N LEU A 198 23.59 10.10 -1.36
CA LEU A 198 24.76 10.91 -1.01
C LEU A 198 25.13 11.91 -2.12
N GLN A 199 24.97 11.54 -3.40
CA GLN A 199 25.30 12.44 -4.51
C GLN A 199 24.46 13.73 -4.50
N PRO A 200 23.10 13.68 -4.42
CA PRO A 200 22.29 14.88 -4.31
C PRO A 200 22.51 15.64 -2.98
N LEU A 201 22.85 14.95 -1.89
CA LEU A 201 23.21 15.60 -0.62
C LEU A 201 24.50 16.42 -0.73
N LYS A 202 25.50 15.92 -1.44
CA LYS A 202 26.72 16.69 -1.76
C LYS A 202 26.41 17.95 -2.56
N LYS A 203 25.46 17.88 -3.52
CA LYS A 203 25.06 19.05 -4.33
C LYS A 203 24.41 20.16 -3.50
N ILE A 204 23.67 19.82 -2.43
CA ILE A 204 23.12 20.82 -1.48
C ILE A 204 24.14 21.22 -0.40
N LYS A 205 25.38 20.73 -0.49
CA LYS A 205 26.47 21.01 0.46
C LYS A 205 26.20 20.54 1.89
N TYR A 206 25.41 19.46 2.04
CA TYR A 206 25.18 18.83 3.34
C TYR A 206 26.50 18.36 3.94
N LYS A 207 26.74 18.74 5.20
CA LYS A 207 27.89 18.28 5.98
C LYS A 207 27.38 17.62 7.25
N TYR A 208 27.71 16.34 7.41
CA TYR A 208 27.37 15.59 8.60
C TYR A 208 28.21 16.04 9.80
N SER A 209 27.62 16.05 10.99
CA SER A 209 28.26 16.41 12.25
C SER A 209 27.99 15.34 13.30
N LEU A 210 29.05 14.84 13.93
CA LEU A 210 28.97 13.87 15.02
C LEU A 210 28.48 14.48 16.35
N LYS A 211 28.32 15.81 16.43
CA LYS A 211 27.88 16.46 17.67
C LYS A 211 26.49 15.95 18.07
N PHE A 212 26.40 15.42 19.27
CA PHE A 212 25.16 14.91 19.88
C PHE A 212 24.81 15.76 21.11
N ASP A 213 23.54 16.08 21.25
CA ASP A 213 23.01 16.75 22.43
C ASP A 213 21.60 16.21 22.72
N SER A 214 21.53 15.31 23.71
CA SER A 214 20.26 14.68 24.14
C SER A 214 19.30 15.66 24.82
N LYS A 215 19.78 16.83 25.27
CA LYS A 215 18.98 17.85 25.94
C LYS A 215 18.40 18.90 24.99
N ASP A 216 18.64 18.75 23.68
CA ASP A 216 18.13 19.67 22.65
C ASP A 216 16.60 19.77 22.72
N LYS A 217 16.10 20.96 23.03
CA LYS A 217 14.66 21.24 23.17
C LYS A 217 13.89 20.99 21.86
N LEU A 218 14.52 21.23 20.72
CA LEU A 218 13.90 21.05 19.40
C LEU A 218 13.74 19.56 19.08
N LEU A 219 14.73 18.74 19.41
CA LEU A 219 14.67 17.29 19.26
C LEU A 219 13.56 16.69 20.13
N LYS A 220 13.49 17.11 21.40
CA LYS A 220 12.41 16.67 22.31
C LYS A 220 11.03 17.07 21.79
N ARG A 221 10.86 18.31 21.32
CA ARG A 221 9.60 18.79 20.72
C ARG A 221 9.24 17.97 19.50
N MET A 222 10.20 17.64 18.64
CA MET A 222 9.96 16.81 17.44
C MET A 222 9.50 15.40 17.83
N MET A 223 10.15 14.78 18.81
CA MET A 223 9.73 13.46 19.32
C MET A 223 8.30 13.47 19.83
N TYR A 224 7.92 14.49 20.62
CA TYR A 224 6.55 14.64 21.11
C TYR A 224 5.54 14.80 19.96
N LEU A 225 5.84 15.63 18.96
CA LEU A 225 4.99 15.85 17.80
C LEU A 225 4.89 14.62 16.88
N SER A 226 5.85 13.69 16.98
CA SER A 226 5.87 12.45 16.19
C SER A 226 4.91 11.38 16.72
N ILE A 227 4.55 11.42 18.02
CA ILE A 227 3.76 10.36 18.68
C ILE A 227 2.42 10.06 17.97
N PRO A 228 1.58 11.05 17.59
CA PRO A 228 0.32 10.75 16.91
C PRO A 228 0.55 10.05 15.55
N GLY A 229 1.58 10.48 14.80
CA GLY A 229 1.94 9.86 13.53
C GLY A 229 2.49 8.44 13.70
N MET A 230 3.24 8.18 14.77
CA MET A 230 3.72 6.84 15.14
C MET A 230 2.55 5.92 15.46
N ILE A 231 1.59 6.36 16.25
CA ILE A 231 0.39 5.56 16.59
C ILE A 231 -0.39 5.22 15.33
N GLY A 232 -0.68 6.21 14.47
CA GLY A 232 -1.41 5.98 13.22
C GLY A 232 -0.73 4.98 12.29
N GLY A 233 0.60 5.09 12.10
CA GLY A 233 1.37 4.15 11.27
C GLY A 233 1.53 2.77 11.91
N SER A 234 1.51 2.67 13.24
CA SER A 234 1.62 1.41 13.97
C SER A 234 0.42 0.49 13.74
N LEU A 235 -0.77 1.06 13.59
CA LEU A 235 -2.00 0.30 13.42
C LEU A 235 -1.94 -0.63 12.19
N GLU A 236 -1.47 -0.13 11.05
CA GLU A 236 -1.32 -0.97 9.85
C GLU A 236 -0.27 -2.07 10.05
N GLN A 237 0.84 -1.76 10.73
CA GLN A 237 1.90 -2.75 10.99
C GLN A 237 1.43 -3.88 11.91
N ILE A 238 0.61 -3.57 12.91
CA ILE A 238 0.01 -4.57 13.80
C ILE A 238 -0.90 -5.52 13.00
N ASN A 239 -1.71 -4.98 12.09
CA ASN A 239 -2.56 -5.80 11.23
C ASN A 239 -1.73 -6.78 10.37
N TYR A 240 -0.68 -6.28 9.70
CA TYR A 240 0.25 -7.11 8.93
C TYR A 240 0.92 -8.19 9.77
N LEU A 241 1.30 -7.86 11.00
CA LEU A 241 1.93 -8.80 11.93
C LEU A 241 0.97 -9.94 12.28
N VAL A 242 -0.27 -9.61 12.64
CA VAL A 242 -1.28 -10.61 12.99
C VAL A 242 -1.58 -11.54 11.82
N ASP A 243 -1.79 -10.99 10.62
CA ASP A 243 -2.07 -11.77 9.42
C ASP A 243 -0.94 -12.78 9.15
N ARG A 244 0.32 -12.38 9.26
CA ARG A 244 1.49 -13.24 9.05
C ARG A 244 1.65 -14.29 10.15
N THR A 245 1.43 -13.88 11.40
CA THR A 245 1.52 -14.79 12.55
C THR A 245 0.49 -15.92 12.42
N ILE A 246 -0.73 -15.61 11.98
CA ILE A 246 -1.77 -16.61 11.75
C ILE A 246 -1.43 -17.44 10.50
N ALA A 247 -1.01 -16.81 9.41
CA ALA A 247 -0.63 -17.51 8.18
C ALA A 247 0.48 -18.54 8.40
N SER A 248 1.47 -18.21 9.24
CA SER A 248 2.59 -19.12 9.59
C SER A 248 2.13 -20.41 10.27
N ARG A 249 0.95 -20.42 10.91
CA ARG A 249 0.38 -21.58 11.59
C ARG A 249 -0.47 -22.47 10.67
N VAL A 250 -0.88 -21.93 9.51
CA VAL A 250 -1.86 -22.61 8.64
C VAL A 250 -1.16 -23.57 7.68
N VAL A 251 -0.13 -23.09 6.98
CA VAL A 251 0.62 -23.91 6.01
C VAL A 251 1.99 -23.29 5.73
N ILE A 252 2.95 -24.13 5.41
CA ILE A 252 4.26 -23.71 4.89
C ILE A 252 4.06 -22.96 3.56
N GLY A 253 4.75 -21.85 3.34
CA GLY A 253 4.51 -20.98 2.19
C GLY A 253 3.29 -20.06 2.36
N GLY A 254 2.57 -20.13 3.49
CA GLY A 254 1.34 -19.38 3.72
C GLY A 254 1.54 -17.87 3.73
N ILE A 255 2.65 -17.39 4.27
CA ILE A 255 2.98 -15.97 4.29
C ILE A 255 3.25 -15.47 2.87
N SER A 256 3.99 -16.22 2.06
CA SER A 256 4.29 -15.86 0.69
C SER A 256 3.06 -15.94 -0.21
N ILE A 257 2.17 -16.93 -0.05
CA ILE A 257 0.89 -17.02 -0.75
C ILE A 257 0.05 -15.76 -0.54
N LEU A 258 -0.16 -15.36 0.73
CA LEU A 258 -0.90 -14.15 1.07
C LEU A 258 -0.20 -12.89 0.56
N ASN A 259 1.14 -12.84 0.64
CA ASN A 259 1.91 -11.72 0.12
C ASN A 259 1.70 -11.56 -1.40
N TYR A 260 1.80 -12.63 -2.20
CA TYR A 260 1.59 -12.57 -3.64
C TYR A 260 0.16 -12.19 -4.01
N ALA A 261 -0.84 -12.78 -3.35
CA ALA A 261 -2.25 -12.41 -3.55
C ALA A 261 -2.52 -10.94 -3.20
N SER A 262 -1.99 -10.45 -2.07
CA SER A 262 -2.15 -9.05 -1.66
C SER A 262 -1.42 -8.07 -2.58
N ARG A 263 -0.28 -8.46 -3.17
CA ARG A 263 0.45 -7.63 -4.16
C ARG A 263 -0.34 -7.40 -5.43
N LEU A 264 -1.03 -8.43 -5.94
CA LEU A 264 -1.97 -8.28 -7.07
C LEU A 264 -3.10 -7.32 -6.72
N ASN A 265 -3.68 -7.47 -5.53
CA ASN A 265 -4.72 -6.59 -5.03
C ASN A 265 -4.26 -5.13 -4.97
N LEU A 266 -3.11 -4.87 -4.33
CA LEU A 266 -2.55 -3.52 -4.20
C LEU A 266 -2.15 -2.89 -5.53
N ALA A 267 -1.72 -3.69 -6.52
CA ALA A 267 -1.42 -3.19 -7.86
C ALA A 267 -2.67 -2.61 -8.52
N VAL A 268 -3.81 -3.31 -8.44
CA VAL A 268 -5.09 -2.85 -8.99
C VAL A 268 -5.56 -1.57 -8.29
N VAL A 269 -5.56 -1.55 -6.95
CA VAL A 269 -5.93 -0.36 -6.16
C VAL A 269 -5.03 0.83 -6.51
N GLY A 270 -3.73 0.62 -6.57
CA GLY A 270 -2.76 1.67 -6.85
C GLY A 270 -2.83 2.25 -8.26
N LEU A 271 -3.21 1.43 -9.25
CA LEU A 271 -3.28 1.86 -10.65
C LEU A 271 -4.61 2.51 -11.02
N LEU A 272 -5.71 2.01 -10.46
CA LEU A 272 -7.06 2.40 -10.91
C LEU A 272 -7.77 3.33 -9.93
N ILE A 273 -7.59 3.17 -8.64
CA ILE A 273 -8.35 3.88 -7.61
C ILE A 273 -7.62 5.14 -7.14
N SER A 274 -6.33 5.04 -6.82
CA SER A 274 -5.57 6.18 -6.28
C SER A 274 -5.55 7.42 -7.18
N PRO A 275 -5.45 7.32 -8.53
CA PRO A 275 -5.54 8.48 -9.41
C PRO A 275 -6.89 9.21 -9.33
N VAL A 276 -7.99 8.46 -9.27
CA VAL A 276 -9.35 9.02 -9.16
C VAL A 276 -9.47 9.87 -7.90
N ILE A 277 -9.07 9.33 -6.76
CA ILE A 277 -9.11 10.03 -5.47
C ILE A 277 -8.22 11.28 -5.49
N THR A 278 -7.05 11.21 -6.11
CA THR A 278 -6.11 12.33 -6.19
C THR A 278 -6.70 13.52 -6.96
N VAL A 279 -7.50 13.27 -8.01
CA VAL A 279 -8.17 14.32 -8.79
C VAL A 279 -9.36 14.89 -8.03
N LEU A 280 -10.09 14.10 -7.27
CA LEU A 280 -11.30 14.52 -6.56
C LEU A 280 -10.99 15.31 -5.28
N PHE A 281 -9.92 14.98 -4.57
CA PHE A 281 -9.59 15.57 -3.28
C PHE A 281 -9.49 17.10 -3.25
N PRO A 282 -8.80 17.81 -4.19
CA PRO A 282 -8.73 19.27 -4.16
C PRO A 282 -10.09 19.96 -4.27
N LYS A 283 -11.01 19.39 -5.06
CA LYS A 283 -12.38 19.91 -5.21
C LYS A 283 -13.16 19.76 -3.91
N LEU A 284 -13.11 18.59 -3.27
CA LEU A 284 -13.74 18.34 -1.98
C LEU A 284 -13.22 19.30 -0.90
N ALA A 285 -11.91 19.48 -0.82
CA ALA A 285 -11.28 20.40 0.12
C ALA A 285 -11.72 21.86 -0.11
N SER A 286 -11.86 22.28 -1.38
CA SER A 286 -12.33 23.65 -1.70
C SER A 286 -13.79 23.87 -1.32
N CYS A 287 -14.69 22.90 -1.55
CA CYS A 287 -16.09 22.98 -1.15
C CYS A 287 -16.24 23.14 0.38
N ILE A 288 -15.43 22.40 1.14
CA ILE A 288 -15.43 22.49 2.61
C ILE A 288 -14.90 23.85 3.07
N ALA A 289 -13.79 24.33 2.49
CA ALA A 289 -13.21 25.63 2.82
C ALA A 289 -14.16 26.80 2.53
N LEU A 290 -14.93 26.71 1.45
CA LEU A 290 -15.91 27.72 1.04
C LEU A 290 -17.31 27.52 1.66
N LYS A 291 -17.49 26.51 2.52
CA LYS A 291 -18.78 26.15 3.17
C LYS A 291 -19.92 25.87 2.18
N LYS A 292 -19.60 25.35 1.01
CA LYS A 292 -20.56 25.03 -0.06
C LYS A 292 -21.14 23.62 0.12
N ASN A 293 -22.00 23.45 1.12
CA ASN A 293 -22.50 22.14 1.55
C ASN A 293 -23.25 21.36 0.47
N ASN A 294 -24.04 22.03 -0.38
CA ASN A 294 -24.77 21.37 -1.48
C ASN A 294 -23.82 20.84 -2.56
N GLU A 295 -22.84 21.65 -2.96
CA GLU A 295 -21.80 21.22 -3.91
C GLU A 295 -20.95 20.08 -3.32
N LEU A 296 -20.60 20.15 -2.03
CA LEU A 296 -19.87 19.09 -1.34
C LEU A 296 -20.63 17.77 -1.37
N LYS A 297 -21.93 17.80 -1.07
CA LYS A 297 -22.80 16.63 -1.11
C LYS A 297 -22.80 16.00 -2.49
N GLU A 298 -23.05 16.77 -3.53
CA GLU A 298 -23.05 16.31 -4.92
C GLU A 298 -21.68 15.73 -5.32
N TYR A 299 -20.56 16.37 -4.92
CA TYR A 299 -19.23 15.87 -5.23
C TYR A 299 -18.91 14.55 -4.51
N ILE A 300 -19.35 14.36 -3.25
CA ILE A 300 -19.14 13.08 -2.53
C ILE A 300 -19.95 11.97 -3.20
N GLU A 301 -21.24 12.21 -3.49
CA GLU A 301 -22.13 11.24 -4.15
C GLU A 301 -21.60 10.83 -5.53
N THR A 302 -21.20 11.81 -6.33
CA THR A 302 -20.59 11.59 -7.66
C THR A 302 -19.28 10.83 -7.55
N SER A 303 -18.43 11.17 -6.57
CA SER A 303 -17.15 10.50 -6.35
C SER A 303 -17.33 9.01 -5.95
N ILE A 304 -18.28 8.74 -5.04
CA ILE A 304 -18.64 7.36 -4.69
C ILE A 304 -19.21 6.64 -5.92
N GLY A 305 -20.04 7.33 -6.72
CA GLY A 305 -20.57 6.78 -7.97
C GLY A 305 -19.47 6.36 -8.95
N TYR A 306 -18.45 7.19 -9.18
CA TYR A 306 -17.30 6.82 -10.01
C TYR A 306 -16.51 5.65 -9.44
N ILE A 307 -16.29 5.63 -8.12
CA ILE A 307 -15.63 4.51 -7.45
C ILE A 307 -16.41 3.22 -7.65
N LEU A 308 -17.73 3.23 -7.45
CA LEU A 308 -18.61 2.08 -7.69
C LEU A 308 -18.50 1.56 -9.13
N MET A 309 -18.58 2.47 -10.10
CA MET A 309 -18.53 2.12 -11.53
C MET A 309 -17.22 1.49 -11.95
N VAL A 310 -16.11 1.86 -11.34
CA VAL A 310 -14.79 1.30 -11.66
C VAL A 310 -14.51 0.05 -10.85
N SER A 311 -14.79 0.08 -9.54
CA SER A 311 -14.37 -1.02 -8.64
C SER A 311 -15.23 -2.27 -8.77
N LEU A 312 -16.56 -2.16 -8.94
CA LEU A 312 -17.45 -3.34 -9.00
C LEU A 312 -17.13 -4.25 -10.21
N PRO A 313 -17.09 -3.77 -11.46
CA PRO A 313 -16.78 -4.65 -12.59
C PRO A 313 -15.38 -5.27 -12.47
N ILE A 314 -14.39 -4.53 -11.97
CA ILE A 314 -13.03 -5.04 -11.73
C ILE A 314 -13.04 -6.13 -10.66
N THR A 315 -13.78 -5.94 -9.56
CA THR A 315 -13.94 -6.96 -8.51
C THR A 315 -14.49 -8.26 -9.09
N PHE A 316 -15.58 -8.19 -9.85
CA PHE A 316 -16.20 -9.38 -10.42
C PHE A 316 -15.33 -10.04 -11.49
N MET A 317 -14.66 -9.27 -12.34
CA MET A 317 -13.67 -9.82 -13.28
C MET A 317 -12.52 -10.53 -12.55
N ALA A 318 -11.97 -9.91 -11.51
CA ALA A 318 -10.90 -10.51 -10.72
C ALA A 318 -11.35 -11.78 -9.97
N LEU A 319 -12.62 -11.85 -9.53
CA LEU A 319 -13.21 -13.06 -8.97
C LEU A 319 -13.31 -14.19 -10.01
N ILE A 320 -13.81 -13.89 -11.21
CA ILE A 320 -14.02 -14.87 -12.30
C ILE A 320 -12.69 -15.40 -12.82
N PHE A 321 -11.68 -14.56 -12.93
CA PHE A 321 -10.40 -14.87 -13.53
C PHE A 321 -9.27 -15.01 -12.50
N SER A 322 -9.56 -15.14 -11.20
CA SER A 322 -8.53 -15.20 -10.16
C SER A 322 -7.48 -16.28 -10.38
N LYS A 323 -7.90 -17.49 -10.77
CA LYS A 323 -6.98 -18.60 -11.06
C LYS A 323 -6.13 -18.31 -12.28
N GLU A 324 -6.73 -17.82 -13.34
CA GLU A 324 -6.04 -17.49 -14.58
C GLU A 324 -5.07 -16.31 -14.39
N ILE A 325 -5.46 -15.30 -13.63
CA ILE A 325 -4.60 -14.17 -13.29
C ILE A 325 -3.36 -14.67 -12.55
N VAL A 326 -3.54 -15.49 -11.52
CA VAL A 326 -2.42 -16.06 -10.75
C VAL A 326 -1.55 -16.96 -11.64
N THR A 327 -2.16 -17.79 -12.51
CA THR A 327 -1.43 -18.65 -13.43
C THR A 327 -0.59 -17.86 -14.42
N ILE A 328 -1.14 -16.79 -15.01
CA ILE A 328 -0.42 -15.96 -15.97
C ILE A 328 0.72 -15.19 -15.30
N VAL A 329 0.48 -14.69 -14.10
CA VAL A 329 1.43 -13.82 -13.40
C VAL A 329 2.51 -14.62 -12.70
N PHE A 330 2.14 -15.64 -11.94
CA PHE A 330 3.05 -16.40 -11.08
C PHE A 330 3.26 -17.86 -11.52
N GLY A 331 2.46 -18.41 -12.41
CA GLY A 331 2.48 -19.83 -12.78
C GLY A 331 3.70 -20.29 -13.58
N ARG A 332 4.86 -19.64 -13.37
CA ARG A 332 6.15 -19.98 -13.99
C ARG A 332 7.22 -20.16 -12.93
N GLY A 333 8.23 -20.98 -13.24
CA GLY A 333 9.33 -21.25 -12.31
C GLY A 333 8.92 -22.19 -11.17
N GLU A 334 9.38 -21.91 -9.98
CA GLU A 334 9.18 -22.76 -8.78
C GLU A 334 7.83 -22.55 -8.09
N PHE A 335 6.97 -21.67 -8.60
CA PHE A 335 5.68 -21.36 -7.99
C PHE A 335 4.62 -22.43 -8.32
N LYS A 336 4.18 -23.19 -7.32
CA LYS A 336 3.22 -24.31 -7.48
C LYS A 336 1.84 -24.04 -6.86
N ASP A 337 1.72 -23.10 -5.92
CA ASP A 337 0.53 -22.88 -5.10
C ASP A 337 -0.51 -21.96 -5.74
N ILE A 338 -0.82 -22.23 -7.04
CA ILE A 338 -1.73 -21.42 -7.85
C ILE A 338 -3.13 -21.39 -7.23
N ASP A 339 -3.69 -22.55 -6.84
CA ASP A 339 -5.07 -22.63 -6.34
C ASP A 339 -5.26 -21.92 -5.00
N LEU A 340 -4.31 -22.07 -4.06
CA LEU A 340 -4.36 -21.39 -2.77
C LEU A 340 -4.23 -19.88 -2.95
N THR A 341 -3.31 -19.44 -3.81
CA THR A 341 -3.11 -18.02 -4.10
C THR A 341 -4.32 -17.42 -4.83
N ALA A 342 -4.91 -18.15 -5.75
CA ALA A 342 -6.12 -17.71 -6.46
C ALA A 342 -7.32 -17.56 -5.53
N ARG A 343 -7.52 -18.51 -4.60
CA ARG A 343 -8.57 -18.38 -3.57
C ARG A 343 -8.31 -17.19 -2.65
N ALA A 344 -7.08 -16.99 -2.20
CA ALA A 344 -6.74 -15.82 -1.39
C ALA A 344 -6.96 -14.51 -2.17
N LEU A 345 -6.57 -14.46 -3.46
CA LEU A 345 -6.83 -13.32 -4.34
C LEU A 345 -8.33 -13.04 -4.48
N SER A 346 -9.14 -14.07 -4.73
CA SER A 346 -10.61 -13.93 -4.84
C SER A 346 -11.19 -13.22 -3.62
N PHE A 347 -10.78 -13.60 -2.43
CA PHE A 347 -11.27 -12.95 -1.22
C PHE A 347 -10.71 -11.55 -1.02
N TYR A 348 -9.46 -11.29 -1.36
CA TYR A 348 -8.89 -9.93 -1.30
C TYR A 348 -9.55 -8.98 -2.30
N THR A 349 -10.02 -9.44 -3.46
CA THR A 349 -10.66 -8.57 -4.45
C THR A 349 -11.98 -7.98 -3.96
N ILE A 350 -12.66 -8.65 -3.03
CA ILE A 350 -13.87 -8.11 -2.38
C ILE A 350 -13.58 -6.78 -1.66
N ALA A 351 -12.32 -6.57 -1.24
CA ALA A 351 -11.89 -5.34 -0.59
C ALA A 351 -11.67 -4.16 -1.54
N PHE A 352 -11.68 -4.31 -2.87
CA PHE A 352 -11.42 -3.21 -3.80
C PHE A 352 -12.34 -2.01 -3.57
N LEU A 353 -13.64 -2.26 -3.53
CA LEU A 353 -14.63 -1.22 -3.29
C LEU A 353 -14.49 -0.59 -1.89
N PRO A 354 -14.45 -1.37 -0.79
CA PRO A 354 -14.26 -0.83 0.55
C PRO A 354 -12.99 0.01 0.70
N ILE A 355 -11.86 -0.42 0.15
CA ILE A 355 -10.61 0.34 0.19
C ILE A 355 -10.78 1.70 -0.48
N ALA A 356 -11.36 1.72 -1.69
CA ALA A 356 -11.54 2.93 -2.46
C ALA A 356 -12.46 3.93 -1.77
N VAL A 357 -13.58 3.46 -1.26
CA VAL A 357 -14.55 4.30 -0.53
C VAL A 357 -13.92 4.83 0.76
N ARG A 358 -13.24 3.96 1.52
CA ARG A 358 -12.56 4.37 2.75
C ARG A 358 -11.50 5.43 2.50
N GLU A 359 -10.67 5.28 1.47
CA GLU A 359 -9.65 6.28 1.13
C GLU A 359 -10.28 7.65 0.79
N LEU A 360 -11.39 7.68 0.06
CA LEU A 360 -12.13 8.90 -0.22
C LEU A 360 -12.66 9.55 1.07
N ILE A 361 -13.38 8.79 1.88
CA ILE A 361 -14.04 9.28 3.09
C ILE A 361 -13.01 9.78 4.14
N VAL A 362 -11.89 9.09 4.31
CA VAL A 362 -10.78 9.55 5.17
C VAL A 362 -10.29 10.93 4.74
N ARG A 363 -10.14 11.18 3.43
CA ARG A 363 -9.72 12.49 2.92
C ARG A 363 -10.78 13.57 3.15
N VAL A 364 -12.07 13.21 3.10
CA VAL A 364 -13.16 14.13 3.46
C VAL A 364 -13.05 14.52 4.94
N PHE A 365 -12.85 13.57 5.86
CA PHE A 365 -12.61 13.87 7.29
C PHE A 365 -11.39 14.79 7.47
N TYR A 366 -10.28 14.52 6.80
CA TYR A 366 -9.08 15.37 6.88
C TYR A 366 -9.35 16.79 6.37
N SER A 367 -10.20 16.95 5.38
CA SER A 367 -10.62 18.27 4.88
C SER A 367 -11.46 19.04 5.91
N PHE A 368 -12.22 18.34 6.75
CA PHE A 368 -12.88 18.88 7.94
C PHE A 368 -11.94 19.08 9.15
N LYS A 369 -10.64 18.82 8.99
CA LYS A 369 -9.62 18.83 10.06
C LYS A 369 -9.88 17.78 11.15
N ASP A 370 -10.70 16.78 10.87
CA ASP A 370 -10.98 15.65 11.76
C ASP A 370 -10.06 14.48 11.41
N THR A 371 -8.94 14.41 12.12
CA THR A 371 -7.98 13.31 11.97
C THR A 371 -8.25 12.17 12.98
N VAL A 372 -9.00 12.42 14.02
CA VAL A 372 -9.24 11.49 15.13
C VAL A 372 -10.22 10.40 14.72
N THR A 373 -11.34 10.77 14.09
CA THR A 373 -12.38 9.81 13.68
C THR A 373 -11.83 8.68 12.78
N PRO A 374 -11.06 8.95 11.72
CA PRO A 374 -10.45 7.89 10.92
C PRO A 374 -9.47 6.99 11.70
N VAL A 375 -8.71 7.52 12.63
CA VAL A 375 -7.77 6.74 13.46
C VAL A 375 -8.51 5.78 14.40
N ILE A 376 -9.55 6.26 15.10
CA ILE A 376 -10.39 5.41 15.96
C ILE A 376 -11.06 4.31 15.13
N ASN A 377 -11.59 4.65 13.96
CA ASN A 377 -12.19 3.68 13.04
C ASN A 377 -11.17 2.64 12.56
N SER A 378 -9.92 3.04 12.29
CA SER A 378 -8.84 2.10 11.95
C SER A 378 -8.51 1.16 13.10
N GLY A 379 -8.45 1.66 14.33
CA GLY A 379 -8.26 0.83 15.53
C GLY A 379 -9.39 -0.20 15.71
N PHE A 380 -10.64 0.22 15.53
CA PHE A 380 -11.78 -0.69 15.52
C PHE A 380 -11.66 -1.76 14.43
N GLY A 381 -11.24 -1.36 13.22
CA GLY A 381 -11.02 -2.27 12.10
C GLY A 381 -9.98 -3.36 12.39
N ILE A 382 -8.92 -3.04 13.10
CA ILE A 382 -7.90 -4.02 13.50
C ILE A 382 -8.49 -5.06 14.47
N ILE A 383 -9.26 -4.61 15.46
CA ILE A 383 -9.91 -5.52 16.41
C ILE A 383 -10.84 -6.48 15.67
N VAL A 384 -11.68 -5.95 14.77
CA VAL A 384 -12.56 -6.76 13.92
C VAL A 384 -11.76 -7.73 13.05
N ASN A 385 -10.67 -7.27 12.43
CA ASN A 385 -9.81 -8.12 11.60
C ASN A 385 -9.17 -9.25 12.41
N ILE A 386 -8.64 -8.97 13.60
CA ILE A 386 -8.05 -10.00 14.49
C ILE A 386 -9.08 -11.08 14.84
N ILE A 387 -10.29 -10.67 15.26
CA ILE A 387 -11.37 -11.61 15.61
C ILE A 387 -11.74 -12.47 14.38
N LEU A 388 -11.95 -11.84 13.23
CA LEU A 388 -12.31 -12.55 12.00
C LEU A 388 -11.16 -13.45 11.52
N ASN A 389 -9.91 -13.05 11.64
CA ASN A 389 -8.75 -13.87 11.30
C ASN A 389 -8.72 -15.15 12.14
N LEU A 390 -8.90 -15.04 13.45
CA LEU A 390 -8.91 -16.22 14.36
C LEU A 390 -10.08 -17.16 14.06
N LEU A 391 -11.23 -16.62 13.71
CA LEU A 391 -12.41 -17.43 13.38
C LEU A 391 -12.27 -18.05 11.98
N LEU A 392 -12.07 -17.25 10.94
CA LEU A 392 -12.13 -17.71 9.57
C LEU A 392 -10.91 -18.54 9.14
N SER A 393 -9.72 -18.27 9.69
CA SER A 393 -8.55 -19.10 9.40
C SER A 393 -8.72 -20.55 9.86
N LYS A 394 -9.46 -20.75 10.95
CA LYS A 394 -9.74 -22.09 11.48
C LYS A 394 -10.65 -22.92 10.54
N TYR A 395 -11.59 -22.27 9.84
CA TYR A 395 -12.56 -22.97 8.99
C TYR A 395 -12.12 -23.07 7.52
N ILE A 396 -11.52 -22.02 6.99
CA ILE A 396 -11.15 -21.92 5.56
C ILE A 396 -9.67 -21.61 5.31
N GLY A 397 -8.84 -21.81 6.33
CA GLY A 397 -7.37 -21.69 6.20
C GLY A 397 -6.90 -20.31 5.78
N LEU A 398 -5.89 -20.24 4.89
CA LEU A 398 -5.32 -18.99 4.38
C LEU A 398 -6.36 -18.06 3.73
N SER A 399 -7.30 -18.65 3.02
CA SER A 399 -8.40 -17.90 2.39
C SER A 399 -9.24 -17.15 3.43
N GLY A 400 -9.32 -17.67 4.67
CA GLY A 400 -10.00 -17.03 5.78
C GLY A 400 -9.33 -15.73 6.23
N ILE A 401 -8.01 -15.66 6.17
CA ILE A 401 -7.25 -14.44 6.50
C ILE A 401 -7.55 -13.36 5.44
N ALA A 402 -7.54 -13.72 4.16
CA ALA A 402 -7.88 -12.79 3.08
C ALA A 402 -9.33 -12.29 3.18
N LEU A 403 -10.27 -13.19 3.52
CA LEU A 403 -11.68 -12.84 3.73
C LEU A 403 -11.86 -11.95 4.97
N ALA A 404 -11.18 -12.25 6.07
CA ALA A 404 -11.20 -11.44 7.29
C ALA A 404 -10.78 -10.00 7.04
N THR A 405 -9.69 -9.81 6.28
CA THR A 405 -9.23 -8.49 5.85
C THR A 405 -10.29 -7.77 5.03
N SER A 406 -10.92 -8.45 4.07
CA SER A 406 -11.97 -7.85 3.24
C SER A 406 -13.22 -7.48 4.03
N LEU A 407 -13.69 -8.36 4.93
CA LEU A 407 -14.84 -8.10 5.78
C LEU A 407 -14.58 -6.96 6.78
N SER A 408 -13.40 -6.91 7.38
CA SER A 408 -13.03 -5.81 8.28
C SER A 408 -13.03 -4.47 7.56
N LEU A 409 -12.55 -4.43 6.30
CA LEU A 409 -12.58 -3.24 5.46
C LEU A 409 -14.00 -2.83 5.06
N ILE A 410 -14.90 -3.79 4.78
CA ILE A 410 -16.33 -3.51 4.55
C ILE A 410 -16.95 -2.86 5.79
N ILE A 411 -16.77 -3.48 6.96
CA ILE A 411 -17.33 -2.99 8.22
C ILE A 411 -16.80 -1.59 8.55
N THR A 412 -15.48 -1.38 8.44
CA THR A 412 -14.87 -0.08 8.75
C THR A 412 -15.24 1.00 7.74
N SER A 413 -15.37 0.68 6.47
CA SER A 413 -15.83 1.62 5.45
C SER A 413 -17.27 2.04 5.73
N PHE A 414 -18.12 1.09 6.06
CA PHE A 414 -19.53 1.36 6.37
C PHE A 414 -19.69 2.19 7.65
N THR A 415 -18.97 1.86 8.72
CA THR A 415 -18.99 2.65 9.97
C THR A 415 -18.45 4.07 9.75
N LEU A 416 -17.44 4.23 8.89
CA LEU A 416 -16.89 5.55 8.57
C LEU A 416 -17.89 6.40 7.75
N ILE A 417 -18.59 5.80 6.81
CA ILE A 417 -19.67 6.44 6.03
C ILE A 417 -20.81 6.92 6.96
N ILE A 418 -21.31 6.04 7.83
CA ILE A 418 -22.36 6.38 8.79
C ILE A 418 -21.91 7.54 9.70
N THR A 419 -20.66 7.50 10.17
CA THR A 419 -20.11 8.54 11.03
C THR A 419 -20.00 9.87 10.29
N LEU A 420 -19.61 9.88 9.03
CA LEU A 420 -19.54 11.07 8.20
C LEU A 420 -20.92 11.70 8.02
N GLU A 421 -21.91 10.88 7.69
CA GLU A 421 -23.29 11.37 7.51
C GLU A 421 -23.88 11.94 8.79
N LYS A 422 -23.76 11.22 9.92
CA LYS A 422 -24.24 11.68 11.23
C LYS A 422 -23.58 12.99 11.67
N LYS A 423 -22.28 13.15 11.42
CA LYS A 423 -21.49 14.27 11.93
C LYS A 423 -21.60 15.53 11.06
N TYR A 424 -21.67 15.36 9.74
CA TYR A 424 -21.56 16.45 8.78
C TYR A 424 -22.72 16.56 7.80
N LYS A 425 -23.65 15.58 7.77
CA LYS A 425 -24.79 15.52 6.83
C LYS A 425 -24.37 15.75 5.37
N SER A 426 -23.25 15.10 4.98
CA SER A 426 -22.47 15.45 3.79
C SER A 426 -22.92 14.72 2.54
N PHE A 427 -23.89 13.79 2.59
CA PHE A 427 -24.37 13.05 1.41
C PHE A 427 -25.73 12.37 1.69
N SER A 428 -26.34 11.79 0.65
CA SER A 428 -27.60 11.04 0.76
C SER A 428 -27.37 9.55 0.55
N PHE A 429 -27.65 8.76 1.56
CA PHE A 429 -27.64 7.30 1.44
C PHE A 429 -28.55 6.79 0.32
N LYS A 430 -29.71 7.41 0.13
CA LYS A 430 -30.67 7.03 -0.92
C LYS A 430 -30.07 7.12 -2.31
N GLU A 431 -29.43 8.25 -2.65
CA GLU A 431 -28.83 8.46 -3.96
C GLU A 431 -27.69 7.49 -4.21
N VAL A 432 -26.79 7.31 -3.23
CA VAL A 432 -25.66 6.37 -3.33
C VAL A 432 -26.16 4.93 -3.48
N SER A 433 -27.22 4.54 -2.76
CA SER A 433 -27.81 3.18 -2.86
C SER A 433 -28.44 2.94 -4.23
N ILE A 434 -29.09 3.94 -4.81
CA ILE A 434 -29.66 3.84 -6.16
C ILE A 434 -28.54 3.63 -7.19
N ILE A 435 -27.45 4.39 -7.08
CA ILE A 435 -26.28 4.23 -7.95
C ILE A 435 -25.67 2.84 -7.78
N PHE A 436 -25.50 2.40 -6.54
CA PHE A 436 -24.97 1.07 -6.23
C PHE A 436 -25.82 -0.05 -6.88
N ILE A 437 -27.13 -0.01 -6.73
CA ILE A 437 -28.02 -1.03 -7.31
C ILE A 437 -27.91 -1.07 -8.84
N LYS A 438 -27.92 0.10 -9.50
CA LYS A 438 -27.79 0.19 -10.96
C LYS A 438 -26.46 -0.39 -11.45
N VAL A 439 -25.34 0.01 -10.81
CA VAL A 439 -24.01 -0.46 -11.15
C VAL A 439 -23.88 -1.96 -10.87
N PHE A 440 -24.42 -2.43 -9.74
CA PHE A 440 -24.40 -3.85 -9.37
C PHE A 440 -25.17 -4.73 -10.36
N ILE A 441 -26.37 -4.32 -10.77
CA ILE A 441 -27.15 -5.03 -11.80
C ILE A 441 -26.39 -5.09 -13.14
N SER A 442 -25.82 -3.97 -13.57
CA SER A 442 -25.01 -3.92 -14.80
C SER A 442 -23.78 -4.85 -14.71
N THR A 443 -23.15 -4.91 -13.52
CA THR A 443 -22.04 -5.81 -13.26
C THR A 443 -22.46 -7.28 -13.25
N LEU A 444 -23.63 -7.61 -12.69
CA LEU A 444 -24.16 -8.96 -12.72
C LEU A 444 -24.46 -9.45 -14.14
N ILE A 445 -25.06 -8.60 -14.99
CA ILE A 445 -25.29 -8.92 -16.41
C ILE A 445 -23.97 -9.21 -17.12
N MET A 446 -22.97 -8.34 -16.94
CA MET A 446 -21.60 -8.56 -17.43
C MET A 446 -21.05 -9.91 -16.98
N THR A 447 -21.17 -10.22 -15.70
CA THR A 447 -20.67 -11.45 -15.08
C THR A 447 -21.30 -12.69 -15.68
N ILE A 448 -22.61 -12.70 -15.84
CA ILE A 448 -23.36 -13.83 -16.43
C ILE A 448 -22.89 -14.09 -17.87
N VAL A 449 -22.73 -13.03 -18.66
CA VAL A 449 -22.25 -13.16 -20.05
C VAL A 449 -20.81 -13.68 -20.09
N ILE A 450 -19.92 -13.15 -19.25
CA ILE A 450 -18.53 -13.63 -19.20
C ILE A 450 -18.49 -15.11 -18.80
N LEU A 451 -19.26 -15.53 -17.78
CA LEU A 451 -19.30 -16.92 -17.34
C LEU A 451 -19.88 -17.85 -18.42
N TYR A 452 -20.88 -17.37 -19.17
CA TYR A 452 -21.44 -18.11 -20.30
C TYR A 452 -20.41 -18.31 -21.42
N LEU A 453 -19.75 -17.23 -21.85
CA LEU A 453 -18.72 -17.30 -22.90
C LEU A 453 -17.49 -18.11 -22.47
N LYS A 454 -17.11 -18.02 -21.18
CA LYS A 454 -16.00 -18.79 -20.62
C LYS A 454 -16.15 -20.31 -20.82
N LYS A 455 -17.38 -20.85 -20.84
CA LYS A 455 -17.66 -22.29 -21.06
C LYS A 455 -17.24 -22.78 -22.42
N TYR A 456 -17.22 -21.91 -23.43
CA TYR A 456 -16.88 -22.29 -24.83
C TYR A 456 -15.38 -22.21 -25.11
N ILE A 457 -14.58 -21.65 -24.19
CA ILE A 457 -13.13 -21.50 -24.36
C ILE A 457 -12.43 -22.59 -23.58
N ARG A 458 -11.89 -23.61 -24.28
CA ARG A 458 -11.23 -24.76 -23.67
C ARG A 458 -9.95 -24.41 -22.92
N THR A 459 -9.15 -23.47 -23.47
CA THR A 459 -7.88 -23.00 -22.86
C THR A 459 -7.90 -21.49 -22.73
N LEU A 460 -7.84 -21.01 -21.49
CA LEU A 460 -7.81 -19.58 -21.19
C LEU A 460 -6.38 -19.04 -21.29
N SER A 461 -6.02 -18.57 -22.47
CA SER A 461 -4.79 -17.81 -22.70
C SER A 461 -4.95 -16.36 -22.24
N PHE A 462 -3.83 -15.64 -22.11
CA PHE A 462 -3.86 -14.19 -21.83
C PHE A 462 -4.75 -13.42 -22.82
N LEU A 463 -4.69 -13.78 -24.10
CA LEU A 463 -5.48 -13.13 -25.16
C LEU A 463 -6.98 -13.40 -24.99
N SER A 464 -7.39 -14.62 -24.65
CA SER A 464 -8.80 -14.96 -24.45
C SER A 464 -9.38 -14.26 -23.21
N ILE A 465 -8.61 -14.13 -22.13
CA ILE A 465 -9.03 -13.36 -20.95
C ILE A 465 -9.18 -11.89 -21.30
N LEU A 466 -8.25 -11.32 -22.04
CA LEU A 466 -8.32 -9.94 -22.51
C LEU A 466 -9.56 -9.71 -23.39
N MET A 467 -9.84 -10.60 -24.34
CA MET A 467 -11.06 -10.54 -25.18
C MET A 467 -12.34 -10.63 -24.34
N LEU A 468 -12.44 -11.59 -23.44
CA LEU A 468 -13.61 -11.73 -22.55
C LEU A 468 -13.80 -10.50 -21.66
N SER A 469 -12.70 -9.92 -21.17
CA SER A 469 -12.74 -8.70 -20.36
C SER A 469 -13.22 -7.50 -21.17
N ILE A 470 -12.77 -7.35 -22.42
CA ILE A 470 -13.22 -6.28 -23.33
C ILE A 470 -14.71 -6.45 -23.64
N ILE A 471 -15.15 -7.66 -24.02
CA ILE A 471 -16.57 -7.95 -24.27
C ILE A 471 -17.41 -7.63 -23.03
N GLY A 472 -16.95 -8.09 -21.88
CA GLY A 472 -17.61 -7.80 -20.61
C GLY A 472 -17.76 -6.30 -20.33
N LEU A 473 -16.68 -5.51 -20.54
CA LEU A 473 -16.70 -4.06 -20.35
C LEU A 473 -17.63 -3.36 -21.33
N ILE A 474 -17.72 -3.84 -22.57
CA ILE A 474 -18.67 -3.30 -23.56
C ILE A 474 -20.10 -3.54 -23.09
N ILE A 475 -20.44 -4.76 -22.68
CA ILE A 475 -21.78 -5.11 -22.20
C ILE A 475 -22.11 -4.32 -20.92
N TYR A 476 -21.15 -4.22 -20.00
CA TYR A 476 -21.29 -3.40 -18.80
C TYR A 476 -21.59 -1.93 -19.15
N SER A 477 -20.85 -1.36 -20.10
CA SER A 477 -21.03 0.04 -20.52
C SER A 477 -22.41 0.27 -21.19
N ILE A 478 -22.86 -0.68 -22.01
CA ILE A 478 -24.19 -0.63 -22.66
C ILE A 478 -25.28 -0.71 -21.59
N THR A 479 -25.22 -1.68 -20.68
CA THR A 479 -26.22 -1.85 -19.62
C THR A 479 -26.26 -0.65 -18.68
N LEU A 480 -25.09 -0.11 -18.34
CA LEU A 480 -24.97 1.08 -17.51
C LEU A 480 -25.61 2.31 -18.17
N PHE A 481 -25.43 2.48 -19.48
CA PHE A 481 -26.05 3.54 -20.26
C PHE A 481 -27.59 3.46 -20.19
N PHE A 482 -28.16 2.27 -20.34
CA PHE A 482 -29.62 2.09 -20.23
C PHE A 482 -30.15 2.32 -18.81
N MET A 483 -29.32 2.18 -17.77
CA MET A 483 -29.72 2.44 -16.38
C MET A 483 -29.88 3.94 -16.06
N LYS A 484 -29.54 4.85 -16.97
CA LYS A 484 -29.69 6.31 -16.83
C LYS A 484 -29.19 6.83 -15.48
N ILE A 485 -27.87 6.88 -15.30
CA ILE A 485 -27.26 7.43 -14.09
C ILE A 485 -27.07 8.95 -14.30
N LYS A 486 -27.76 9.76 -13.53
CA LYS A 486 -27.88 11.21 -13.66
C LYS A 486 -26.56 11.93 -14.00
N PHE A 487 -25.50 11.68 -13.26
CA PHE A 487 -24.23 12.39 -13.49
C PHE A 487 -23.47 11.90 -14.75
N LEU A 488 -23.74 10.69 -15.27
CA LEU A 488 -23.25 10.24 -16.57
C LEU A 488 -23.99 10.92 -17.70
N ASP A 489 -25.29 11.05 -17.58
CA ASP A 489 -26.12 11.74 -18.56
C ASP A 489 -25.70 13.20 -18.65
N ASP A 490 -25.49 13.88 -17.51
CA ASP A 490 -24.99 15.25 -17.45
C ASP A 490 -23.59 15.40 -18.07
N PHE A 491 -22.68 14.46 -17.80
CA PHE A 491 -21.34 14.47 -18.40
C PHE A 491 -21.38 14.28 -19.92
N ILE A 492 -22.19 13.33 -20.42
CA ILE A 492 -22.36 13.07 -21.86
C ILE A 492 -23.00 14.23 -22.52
N LEU A 493 -24.08 14.79 -21.96
CA LEU A 493 -24.77 15.96 -22.50
C LEU A 493 -23.88 17.21 -22.58
N ASN A 494 -23.10 17.49 -21.53
CA ASN A 494 -22.16 18.60 -21.51
C ASN A 494 -21.04 18.42 -22.56
N LYS A 495 -20.54 17.19 -22.74
CA LYS A 495 -19.53 16.90 -23.76
C LYS A 495 -20.07 17.03 -25.18
N ILE A 496 -21.31 16.57 -25.43
CA ILE A 496 -21.98 16.76 -26.73
C ILE A 496 -22.23 18.23 -27.00
N LYS A 497 -22.65 19.01 -25.98
CA LYS A 497 -22.82 20.47 -26.12
C LYS A 497 -21.50 21.20 -26.43
N SER A 498 -20.40 20.81 -25.76
CA SER A 498 -19.07 21.38 -26.02
C SER A 498 -18.55 21.04 -27.44
N MET A 499 -18.85 19.84 -27.95
CA MET A 499 -18.49 19.45 -29.33
C MET A 499 -19.36 20.13 -30.39
N LYS A 500 -20.61 20.49 -30.05
CA LYS A 500 -21.51 21.24 -30.95
C LYS A 500 -21.28 22.76 -30.92
N GLY A 501 -20.70 23.29 -29.84
CA GLY A 501 -20.37 24.71 -29.68
C GLY A 501 -19.03 25.14 -30.27
N THR A 502 -18.29 24.22 -30.88
CA THR A 502 -17.01 24.48 -31.58
C THR A 502 -17.19 24.46 -33.14
N LYS A 503 -18.37 24.79 -33.66
CA LYS A 503 -18.58 25.09 -35.06
C LYS A 503 -18.89 26.58 -35.27
#